data_f495c47fda24d82da290d770d89a971e
#
_entry.id   f495c47fda24d82da290d770d89a971e
#
_cell.length_a   1.000
_cell.length_b   1.000
_cell.length_c   1.000
_cell.angle_alpha   90.00
_cell.angle_beta   90.00
_cell.angle_gamma   90.00
#
_symmetry.space_group_name_H-M   'P 1'
#
loop_
_entity.id
_entity.type
_entity.pdbx_description
1 polymer ?
#
loop_
_entity_poly.entity_id
_entity_poly.type
_entity_poly.pdbx_seq_one_letter_code
_entity_poly.pdbx_strand_id
1 'polypeptide(L)'
;MCIRDREEIVDLVHKVQIAYNENLKELKAKGMLPLFDAGYINLARQYLTVGVNGLVEAAEFLGIRIDDNDDYAAFVQGVLGLIERYNRKYRSKEVMFNCEMIPAENVGVKHAKWDREDGYAVPRDCYNSYFYVVEDESLNVIDKFRLHGRRYIEHLTGGSALHMNLEEHLSKEQYRHLLRVAAAEGCNYFTFNIPNTVCNKCGHIDKRYLKECPACHSDDVDYLTRVIGYMKRVSNFSAARQQEAARRYYAKAE
;
A
#
# COMPACT_ATOMS: atom_id res chain seq x y z
N MET A 1 -1.36 -10.79 -20.96
CA MET A 1 0.09 -10.56 -20.83
C MET A 1 0.78 -11.90 -20.55
N CYS A 2 1.67 -12.36 -21.42
CA CYS A 2 2.35 -13.66 -21.23
C CYS A 2 3.50 -13.53 -20.18
N ILE A 3 4.07 -14.67 -19.76
CA ILE A 3 5.19 -14.66 -18.80
C ILE A 3 6.38 -13.86 -19.35
N ARG A 4 6.67 -13.98 -20.65
CA ARG A 4 7.74 -13.24 -21.30
C ARG A 4 7.56 -11.72 -21.18
N ASP A 5 6.37 -11.20 -21.42
CA ASP A 5 6.09 -9.75 -21.34
C ASP A 5 6.37 -9.23 -19.93
N ARG A 6 5.99 -10.00 -18.89
CA ARG A 6 6.27 -9.65 -17.49
C ARG A 6 7.77 -9.61 -17.19
N GLU A 7 8.52 -10.57 -17.71
CA GLU A 7 9.99 -10.61 -17.56
C GLU A 7 10.66 -9.41 -18.21
N GLU A 8 10.24 -9.04 -19.43
CA GLU A 8 10.75 -7.88 -20.16
C GLU A 8 10.49 -6.57 -19.41
N ILE A 9 9.28 -6.40 -18.86
CA ILE A 9 8.93 -5.21 -18.06
C ILE A 9 9.76 -5.14 -16.79
N VAL A 10 9.87 -6.23 -16.04
CA VAL A 10 10.65 -6.28 -14.80
C VAL A 10 12.14 -6.01 -15.08
N ASP A 11 12.69 -6.58 -16.16
CA ASP A 11 14.07 -6.32 -16.60
C ASP A 11 14.29 -4.84 -16.95
N LEU A 12 13.35 -4.24 -17.67
CA LEU A 12 13.38 -2.82 -18.03
C LEU A 12 13.33 -1.91 -16.79
N VAL A 13 12.45 -2.20 -15.82
CA VAL A 13 12.36 -1.44 -14.57
C VAL A 13 13.70 -1.43 -13.84
N HIS A 14 14.38 -2.58 -13.72
CA HIS A 14 15.68 -2.65 -13.08
C HIS A 14 16.75 -1.82 -13.81
N LYS A 15 16.77 -1.90 -15.14
CA LYS A 15 17.71 -1.11 -15.98
C LYS A 15 17.47 0.39 -15.81
N VAL A 16 16.22 0.83 -15.81
CA VAL A 16 15.85 2.24 -15.58
C VAL A 16 16.28 2.71 -14.18
N GLN A 17 16.08 1.89 -13.16
CA GLN A 17 16.49 2.21 -11.79
C GLN A 17 18.01 2.32 -11.65
N ILE A 18 18.77 1.45 -12.32
CA ILE A 18 20.24 1.53 -12.35
C ILE A 18 20.68 2.82 -13.05
N ALA A 19 20.11 3.12 -14.22
CA ALA A 19 20.43 4.36 -14.92
C ALA A 19 20.10 5.61 -14.08
N TYR A 20 18.99 5.59 -13.34
CA TYR A 20 18.65 6.65 -12.40
C TYR A 20 19.67 6.78 -11.27
N ASN A 21 20.15 5.66 -10.72
CA ASN A 21 21.19 5.65 -9.69
C ASN A 21 22.53 6.24 -10.19
N GLU A 22 22.92 5.94 -11.44
CA GLU A 22 24.11 6.56 -12.06
C GLU A 22 23.94 8.09 -12.19
N ASN A 23 22.75 8.56 -12.60
CA ASN A 23 22.45 10.00 -12.62
C ASN A 23 22.56 10.63 -11.23
N LEU A 24 22.11 9.95 -10.15
CA LEU A 24 22.31 10.43 -8.79
C LEU A 24 23.78 10.54 -8.39
N LYS A 25 24.63 9.59 -8.84
CA LYS A 25 26.09 9.66 -8.62
C LYS A 25 26.71 10.89 -9.31
N GLU A 26 26.29 11.19 -10.53
CA GLU A 26 26.74 12.39 -11.25
C GLU A 26 26.31 13.68 -10.55
N LEU A 27 25.04 13.77 -10.12
CA LEU A 27 24.52 14.93 -9.39
C LEU A 27 25.26 15.13 -8.06
N LYS A 28 25.56 14.04 -7.35
CA LYS A 28 26.37 14.08 -6.12
C LYS A 28 27.78 14.61 -6.41
N ALA A 29 28.45 14.11 -7.45
CA ALA A 29 29.77 14.56 -7.84
C ALA A 29 29.82 16.07 -8.18
N LYS A 30 28.70 16.65 -8.59
CA LYS A 30 28.52 18.08 -8.86
C LYS A 30 28.11 18.90 -7.62
N GLY A 31 28.02 18.30 -6.43
CA GLY A 31 27.59 18.98 -5.19
C GLY A 31 26.11 19.37 -5.17
N MET A 32 25.28 18.76 -6.02
CA MET A 32 23.84 19.07 -6.13
C MET A 32 22.96 18.31 -5.13
N LEU A 33 23.54 17.42 -4.33
CA LEU A 33 22.85 16.58 -3.36
C LEU A 33 23.35 16.79 -1.94
N PRO A 34 23.02 17.91 -1.27
CA PRO A 34 23.64 18.32 -0.01
C PRO A 34 23.44 17.31 1.13
N LEU A 35 22.36 16.54 1.18
CA LEU A 35 22.14 15.51 2.21
C LEU A 35 23.10 14.33 2.05
N PHE A 36 23.46 13.98 0.81
CA PHE A 36 24.46 12.96 0.52
C PHE A 36 25.89 13.45 0.86
N ASP A 37 26.17 14.71 0.56
CA ASP A 37 27.47 15.32 0.86
C ASP A 37 27.69 15.50 2.36
N ALA A 38 26.63 15.83 3.10
CA ALA A 38 26.63 15.89 4.55
C ALA A 38 26.68 14.51 5.25
N GLY A 39 26.63 13.40 4.48
CA GLY A 39 26.76 12.04 5.02
C GLY A 39 25.47 11.45 5.60
N TYR A 40 24.32 12.12 5.49
CA TYR A 40 23.03 11.58 5.97
C TYR A 40 22.52 10.42 5.12
N ILE A 41 22.83 10.43 3.81
CA ILE A 41 22.40 9.38 2.87
C ILE A 41 23.63 8.81 2.16
N ASN A 42 23.70 7.49 2.05
CA ASN A 42 24.75 6.77 1.33
C ASN A 42 24.16 6.02 0.15
N LEU A 43 24.53 6.37 -1.08
CA LEU A 43 24.03 5.75 -2.30
C LEU A 43 24.24 4.23 -2.35
N ALA A 44 25.37 3.73 -1.83
CA ALA A 44 25.65 2.30 -1.81
C ALA A 44 24.80 1.51 -0.80
N ARG A 45 24.11 2.21 0.10
CA ARG A 45 23.18 1.62 1.10
C ARG A 45 21.72 1.99 0.87
N GLN A 46 21.44 2.74 -0.18
CA GLN A 46 20.09 3.07 -0.58
C GLN A 46 19.53 1.96 -1.45
N TYR A 47 18.31 1.51 -1.12
CA TYR A 47 17.60 0.55 -1.97
C TYR A 47 16.98 1.25 -3.18
N LEU A 48 17.10 0.61 -4.34
CA LEU A 48 16.28 0.89 -5.51
C LEU A 48 15.02 0.04 -5.35
N THR A 49 13.90 0.69 -5.03
CA THR A 49 12.66 -0.01 -4.71
C THR A 49 11.84 -0.27 -5.97
N VAL A 50 11.52 -1.54 -6.20
CA VAL A 50 10.49 -1.91 -7.17
C VAL A 50 9.15 -1.86 -6.44
N GLY A 51 8.38 -0.81 -6.70
CA GLY A 51 7.07 -0.61 -6.10
C GLY A 51 5.99 -1.36 -6.88
N VAL A 52 5.15 -2.11 -6.17
CA VAL A 52 4.01 -2.86 -6.74
C VAL A 52 2.71 -2.20 -6.31
N ASN A 53 1.77 -2.12 -7.25
CA ASN A 53 0.42 -1.61 -7.03
C ASN A 53 -0.53 -2.31 -8.00
N GLY A 54 -1.80 -2.49 -7.66
CA GLY A 54 -2.80 -3.06 -8.57
C GLY A 54 -2.76 -4.59 -8.70
N LEU A 55 -2.19 -5.33 -7.74
CA LEU A 55 -2.26 -6.80 -7.75
C LEU A 55 -3.69 -7.33 -7.69
N VAL A 56 -4.55 -6.65 -6.93
CA VAL A 56 -5.97 -6.98 -6.80
C VAL A 56 -6.66 -6.82 -8.16
N GLU A 57 -6.47 -5.68 -8.82
CA GLU A 57 -7.06 -5.39 -10.11
C GLU A 57 -6.56 -6.36 -11.20
N ALA A 58 -5.29 -6.74 -11.14
CA ALA A 58 -4.73 -7.74 -12.06
C ALA A 58 -5.32 -9.14 -11.80
N ALA A 59 -5.56 -9.52 -10.55
CA ALA A 59 -6.24 -10.77 -10.21
C ALA A 59 -7.70 -10.78 -10.69
N GLU A 60 -8.45 -9.68 -10.46
CA GLU A 60 -9.82 -9.50 -10.96
C GLU A 60 -9.88 -9.63 -12.49
N PHE A 61 -8.95 -8.98 -13.20
CA PHE A 61 -8.86 -9.05 -14.66
C PHE A 61 -8.63 -10.49 -15.17
N LEU A 62 -7.88 -11.30 -14.41
CA LEU A 62 -7.62 -12.70 -14.73
C LEU A 62 -8.71 -13.65 -14.25
N GLY A 63 -9.76 -13.16 -13.58
CA GLY A 63 -10.82 -13.97 -13.01
C GLY A 63 -10.39 -14.80 -11.79
N ILE A 64 -9.32 -14.39 -11.11
CA ILE A 64 -8.81 -15.04 -9.90
C ILE A 64 -9.58 -14.47 -8.71
N ARG A 65 -10.16 -15.35 -7.90
CA ARG A 65 -10.87 -14.97 -6.68
C ARG A 65 -9.88 -14.46 -5.63
N ILE A 66 -10.17 -13.27 -5.07
CA ILE A 66 -9.31 -12.57 -4.11
C ILE A 66 -9.73 -12.95 -2.69
N ASP A 67 -9.15 -14.02 -2.19
CA ASP A 67 -9.22 -14.47 -0.79
C ASP A 67 -8.00 -15.35 -0.47
N ASP A 68 -7.92 -15.92 0.74
CA ASP A 68 -6.83 -16.83 1.10
C ASP A 68 -7.04 -18.22 0.47
N ASN A 69 -6.70 -18.32 -0.80
CA ASN A 69 -6.75 -19.56 -1.58
C ASN A 69 -5.45 -19.80 -2.35
N ASP A 70 -5.31 -21.02 -2.91
CA ASP A 70 -4.07 -21.44 -3.59
C ASP A 70 -3.85 -20.71 -4.92
N ASP A 71 -4.89 -20.41 -5.68
CA ASP A 71 -4.78 -19.75 -6.98
C ASP A 71 -4.32 -18.31 -6.81
N TYR A 72 -4.91 -17.58 -5.86
CA TYR A 72 -4.51 -16.21 -5.57
C TYR A 72 -3.09 -16.14 -4.99
N ALA A 73 -2.75 -17.03 -4.07
CA ALA A 73 -1.40 -17.11 -3.54
C ALA A 73 -0.37 -17.43 -4.63
N ALA A 74 -0.66 -18.39 -5.51
CA ALA A 74 0.23 -18.73 -6.62
C ALA A 74 0.41 -17.55 -7.60
N PHE A 75 -0.66 -16.81 -7.88
CA PHE A 75 -0.60 -15.58 -8.69
C PHE A 75 0.31 -14.54 -8.04
N VAL A 76 0.07 -14.19 -6.78
CA VAL A 76 0.86 -13.19 -6.03
C VAL A 76 2.33 -13.60 -5.94
N GLN A 77 2.61 -14.84 -5.54
CA GLN A 77 3.97 -15.37 -5.45
C GLN A 77 4.65 -15.42 -6.82
N GLY A 78 3.92 -15.73 -7.89
CA GLY A 78 4.43 -15.71 -9.26
C GLY A 78 4.90 -14.32 -9.70
N VAL A 79 4.16 -13.27 -9.36
CA VAL A 79 4.52 -11.88 -9.68
C VAL A 79 5.69 -11.41 -8.79
N LEU A 80 5.55 -11.53 -7.47
CA LEU A 80 6.55 -11.04 -6.53
C LEU A 80 7.86 -11.83 -6.58
N GLY A 81 7.79 -13.15 -6.75
CA GLY A 81 8.96 -14.01 -6.92
C GLY A 81 9.73 -13.72 -8.21
N LEU A 82 9.05 -13.29 -9.28
CA LEU A 82 9.72 -12.80 -10.49
C LEU A 82 10.55 -11.54 -10.18
N ILE A 83 9.96 -10.56 -9.49
CA ILE A 83 10.65 -9.32 -9.11
C ILE A 83 11.85 -9.65 -8.22
N GLU A 84 11.69 -10.54 -7.24
CA GLU A 84 12.80 -10.94 -6.35
C GLU A 84 13.95 -11.60 -7.12
N ARG A 85 13.67 -12.46 -8.12
CA ARG A 85 14.71 -13.04 -8.98
C ARG A 85 15.53 -11.97 -9.70
N TYR A 86 14.85 -10.93 -10.21
CA TYR A 86 15.52 -9.83 -10.89
C TYR A 86 16.25 -8.90 -9.91
N ASN A 87 15.72 -8.68 -8.70
CA ASN A 87 16.43 -8.00 -7.63
C ASN A 87 17.76 -8.69 -7.31
N ARG A 88 17.78 -10.03 -7.24
CA ARG A 88 19.00 -10.82 -7.02
C ARG A 88 19.96 -10.77 -8.23
N LYS A 89 19.41 -10.82 -9.47
CA LYS A 89 20.19 -10.75 -10.73
C LYS A 89 20.96 -9.44 -10.84
N TYR A 90 20.34 -8.31 -10.47
CA TYR A 90 20.91 -6.97 -10.64
C TYR A 90 21.66 -6.44 -9.41
N ARG A 91 21.56 -7.12 -8.29
CA ARG A 91 22.26 -6.72 -7.04
C ARG A 91 23.78 -6.74 -7.23
N SER A 92 24.46 -5.69 -6.73
CA SER A 92 25.90 -5.59 -6.69
C SER A 92 26.38 -5.01 -5.34
N LYS A 93 27.69 -4.74 -5.20
CA LYS A 93 28.23 -4.02 -4.04
C LYS A 93 27.77 -2.56 -3.97
N GLU A 94 27.38 -1.98 -5.10
CA GLU A 94 27.02 -0.57 -5.23
C GLU A 94 25.50 -0.36 -5.34
N VAL A 95 24.75 -1.40 -5.66
CA VAL A 95 23.32 -1.33 -5.93
C VAL A 95 22.57 -2.43 -5.19
N MET A 96 21.62 -2.02 -4.38
CA MET A 96 20.69 -2.92 -3.66
C MET A 96 19.27 -2.68 -4.15
N PHE A 97 18.51 -3.77 -4.28
CA PHE A 97 17.10 -3.72 -4.66
C PHE A 97 16.23 -4.29 -3.56
N ASN A 98 15.02 -3.75 -3.44
CA ASN A 98 13.93 -4.36 -2.68
C ASN A 98 12.63 -4.31 -3.50
N CYS A 99 11.61 -5.01 -3.01
CA CYS A 99 10.26 -4.99 -3.55
C CYS A 99 9.30 -4.61 -2.44
N GLU A 100 8.36 -3.72 -2.72
CA GLU A 100 7.40 -3.18 -1.75
C GLU A 100 6.02 -3.03 -2.37
N MET A 101 4.98 -3.37 -1.62
CA MET A 101 3.63 -2.91 -1.92
C MET A 101 3.54 -1.44 -1.52
N ILE A 102 3.70 -0.56 -2.49
CA ILE A 102 3.80 0.88 -2.21
C ILE A 102 2.44 1.50 -1.88
N PRO A 103 2.37 2.37 -0.87
CA PRO A 103 1.20 3.21 -0.63
C PRO A 103 1.16 4.34 -1.67
N ALA A 104 0.76 3.98 -2.89
CA ALA A 104 0.83 4.84 -4.07
C ALA A 104 -0.25 5.92 -4.08
N GLU A 105 0.07 7.16 -3.72
CA GLU A 105 -0.90 8.24 -3.63
C GLU A 105 -1.53 8.57 -5.00
N ASN A 106 -0.71 8.88 -6.00
CA ASN A 106 -1.18 9.25 -7.34
C ASN A 106 -0.92 8.17 -8.39
N VAL A 107 -0.01 7.23 -8.15
CA VAL A 107 0.37 6.21 -9.13
C VAL A 107 -0.80 5.26 -9.40
N GLY A 108 -1.51 4.81 -8.35
CA GLY A 108 -2.70 3.97 -8.51
C GLY A 108 -3.81 4.64 -9.32
N VAL A 109 -3.99 5.95 -9.19
CA VAL A 109 -4.93 6.75 -10.02
C VAL A 109 -4.46 6.82 -11.46
N LYS A 110 -3.15 7.02 -11.68
CA LYS A 110 -2.57 7.07 -13.04
C LYS A 110 -2.68 5.72 -13.74
N HIS A 111 -2.39 4.60 -13.06
CA HIS A 111 -2.53 3.26 -13.62
C HIS A 111 -3.98 3.01 -14.07
N ALA A 112 -4.96 3.27 -13.22
CA ALA A 112 -6.37 3.13 -13.56
C ALA A 112 -6.78 4.01 -14.76
N LYS A 113 -6.22 5.23 -14.86
CA LYS A 113 -6.46 6.14 -15.99
C LYS A 113 -5.86 5.59 -17.28
N TRP A 114 -4.59 5.16 -17.25
CA TRP A 114 -3.90 4.65 -18.44
C TRP A 114 -4.53 3.38 -18.98
N ASP A 115 -4.86 2.43 -18.10
CA ASP A 115 -5.55 1.20 -18.53
C ASP A 115 -6.91 1.51 -19.17
N ARG A 116 -7.63 2.52 -18.68
CA ARG A 116 -8.89 2.99 -19.29
C ARG A 116 -8.65 3.64 -20.65
N GLU A 117 -7.60 4.45 -20.79
CA GLU A 117 -7.21 5.07 -22.06
C GLU A 117 -6.79 4.01 -23.10
N ASP A 118 -6.17 2.91 -22.65
CA ASP A 118 -5.80 1.75 -23.46
C ASP A 118 -6.98 0.81 -23.76
N GLY A 119 -8.18 1.13 -23.28
CA GLY A 119 -9.42 0.40 -23.59
C GLY A 119 -9.71 -0.81 -22.68
N TYR A 120 -8.99 -0.96 -21.57
CA TYR A 120 -9.28 -2.00 -20.60
C TYR A 120 -10.46 -1.65 -19.68
N ALA A 121 -11.18 -2.67 -19.24
CA ALA A 121 -12.18 -2.52 -18.19
C ALA A 121 -11.50 -2.26 -16.84
N VAL A 122 -11.77 -1.10 -16.26
CA VAL A 122 -11.15 -0.66 -15.00
C VAL A 122 -12.20 -0.69 -13.89
N PRO A 123 -12.05 -1.53 -12.87
CA PRO A 123 -13.08 -1.73 -11.82
C PRO A 123 -13.20 -0.54 -10.86
N ARG A 124 -12.12 0.26 -10.72
CA ARG A 124 -12.08 1.42 -9.82
C ARG A 124 -11.15 2.53 -10.33
N ASP A 125 -11.36 3.76 -9.83
CA ASP A 125 -10.58 4.93 -10.27
C ASP A 125 -9.19 5.04 -9.62
N CYS A 126 -8.89 4.14 -8.69
CA CYS A 126 -7.61 4.08 -8.02
C CYS A 126 -7.25 2.63 -7.67
N TYR A 127 -6.12 2.14 -8.18
CA TYR A 127 -5.65 0.80 -7.91
C TYR A 127 -5.15 0.62 -6.48
N ASN A 128 -5.40 -0.57 -5.94
CA ASN A 128 -5.10 -0.92 -4.56
C ASN A 128 -3.60 -1.11 -4.28
N SER A 129 -3.23 -0.82 -3.03
CA SER A 129 -1.91 -1.13 -2.47
C SER A 129 -1.97 -2.25 -1.42
N TYR A 130 -3.03 -3.05 -1.44
CA TYR A 130 -3.26 -4.17 -0.52
C TYR A 130 -3.43 -5.48 -1.28
N PHE A 131 -3.42 -6.60 -0.56
CA PHE A 131 -3.72 -7.93 -1.10
C PHE A 131 -5.21 -8.28 -1.05
N TYR A 132 -6.08 -7.30 -0.78
CA TYR A 132 -7.53 -7.46 -0.75
C TYR A 132 -8.23 -6.21 -1.25
N VAL A 133 -9.49 -6.36 -1.63
CA VAL A 133 -10.34 -5.24 -2.04
C VAL A 133 -10.77 -4.47 -0.79
N VAL A 134 -10.42 -3.19 -0.69
CA VAL A 134 -10.68 -2.38 0.52
C VAL A 134 -12.15 -2.11 0.80
N GLU A 135 -13.00 -2.31 -0.20
CA GLU A 135 -14.45 -2.16 -0.15
C GLU A 135 -15.15 -3.47 0.24
N ASP A 136 -14.42 -4.60 0.27
CA ASP A 136 -15.01 -5.93 0.51
C ASP A 136 -15.40 -6.11 1.98
N GLU A 137 -16.71 -6.18 2.22
CA GLU A 137 -17.31 -6.42 3.53
C GLU A 137 -17.27 -7.89 3.96
N SER A 138 -17.03 -8.81 3.03
CA SER A 138 -17.01 -10.26 3.30
C SER A 138 -15.73 -10.72 3.99
N LEU A 139 -14.64 -9.96 3.85
CA LEU A 139 -13.34 -10.24 4.48
C LEU A 139 -13.30 -9.73 5.91
N ASN A 140 -13.23 -10.65 6.85
CA ASN A 140 -13.07 -10.31 8.26
C ASN A 140 -11.62 -9.89 8.60
N VAL A 141 -11.42 -9.45 9.84
CA VAL A 141 -10.11 -8.97 10.34
C VAL A 141 -9.02 -10.03 10.25
N ILE A 142 -9.36 -11.30 10.52
CA ILE A 142 -8.41 -12.42 10.49
C ILE A 142 -7.95 -12.70 9.06
N ASP A 143 -8.88 -12.71 8.10
CA ASP A 143 -8.56 -12.94 6.69
C ASP A 143 -7.64 -11.85 6.13
N LYS A 144 -7.82 -10.59 6.56
CA LYS A 144 -6.92 -9.49 6.21
C LYS A 144 -5.51 -9.69 6.74
N PHE A 145 -5.35 -10.24 7.96
CA PHE A 145 -4.02 -10.63 8.48
C PHE A 145 -3.42 -11.80 7.69
N ARG A 146 -4.22 -12.81 7.28
CA ARG A 146 -3.74 -13.91 6.43
C ARG A 146 -3.25 -13.43 5.09
N LEU A 147 -4.02 -12.57 4.40
CA LEU A 147 -3.64 -11.97 3.11
C LEU A 147 -2.41 -11.05 3.20
N HIS A 148 -2.03 -10.58 4.39
CA HIS A 148 -0.76 -9.87 4.66
C HIS A 148 0.21 -10.73 5.48
N GLY A 149 -0.07 -12.02 5.59
CA GLY A 149 0.76 -13.00 6.27
C GLY A 149 1.90 -13.54 5.38
N ARG A 150 2.72 -14.40 5.98
CA ARG A 150 3.93 -14.97 5.36
C ARG A 150 3.70 -15.49 3.95
N ARG A 151 2.56 -16.14 3.70
CA ARG A 151 2.20 -16.74 2.41
C ARG A 151 2.21 -15.73 1.25
N TYR A 152 1.88 -14.48 1.52
CA TYR A 152 1.74 -13.43 0.51
C TYR A 152 2.93 -12.47 0.46
N ILE A 153 3.60 -12.26 1.59
CA ILE A 153 4.64 -11.22 1.72
C ILE A 153 6.07 -11.74 1.69
N GLU A 154 6.33 -13.05 1.54
CA GLU A 154 7.67 -13.61 1.65
C GLU A 154 8.69 -13.06 0.64
N HIS A 155 8.23 -12.59 -0.52
CA HIS A 155 9.06 -11.97 -1.55
C HIS A 155 9.16 -10.44 -1.43
N LEU A 156 8.48 -9.83 -0.45
CA LEU A 156 8.50 -8.38 -0.22
C LEU A 156 9.59 -8.01 0.80
N THR A 157 10.76 -7.68 0.31
CA THR A 157 11.88 -7.26 1.17
C THR A 157 11.78 -5.79 1.61
N GLY A 158 10.95 -4.98 0.96
CA GLY A 158 10.61 -3.60 1.35
C GLY A 158 9.37 -3.51 2.24
N GLY A 159 8.54 -4.56 2.24
CA GLY A 159 7.37 -4.67 3.09
C GLY A 159 6.04 -4.40 2.40
N SER A 160 4.95 -4.54 3.19
CA SER A 160 3.58 -4.23 2.81
C SER A 160 2.84 -3.75 4.04
N ALA A 161 2.34 -2.51 4.02
CA ALA A 161 1.64 -1.93 5.16
C ALA A 161 0.16 -2.34 5.15
N LEU A 162 -0.27 -3.17 6.09
CA LEU A 162 -1.69 -3.44 6.33
C LEU A 162 -2.28 -2.33 7.21
N HIS A 163 -3.20 -1.55 6.66
CA HIS A 163 -4.06 -0.67 7.45
C HIS A 163 -5.34 -1.44 7.80
N MET A 164 -5.38 -1.98 9.02
CA MET A 164 -6.56 -2.65 9.53
C MET A 164 -7.63 -1.61 9.85
N ASN A 165 -8.58 -1.44 8.93
CA ASN A 165 -9.64 -0.44 9.05
C ASN A 165 -10.69 -0.95 10.04
N LEU A 166 -10.86 -0.23 11.14
CA LEU A 166 -11.81 -0.52 12.21
C LEU A 166 -12.74 0.68 12.41
N GLU A 167 -14.03 0.41 12.68
CA GLU A 167 -15.02 1.44 12.93
C GLU A 167 -14.85 2.08 14.32
N GLU A 168 -14.30 1.34 15.29
CA GLU A 168 -14.15 1.75 16.68
C GLU A 168 -12.86 1.27 17.33
N HIS A 169 -12.53 1.85 18.48
CA HIS A 169 -11.42 1.41 19.31
C HIS A 169 -11.73 0.10 20.01
N LEU A 170 -10.80 -0.83 19.96
CA LEU A 170 -10.89 -2.13 20.63
C LEU A 170 -10.47 -2.06 22.10
N SER A 171 -10.91 -3.03 22.89
CA SER A 171 -10.37 -3.27 24.23
C SER A 171 -8.89 -3.73 24.18
N LYS A 172 -8.19 -3.58 25.30
CA LYS A 172 -6.78 -4.06 25.40
C LYS A 172 -6.64 -5.54 25.11
N GLU A 173 -7.61 -6.35 25.51
CA GLU A 173 -7.65 -7.78 25.31
C GLU A 173 -7.82 -8.11 23.82
N GLN A 174 -8.72 -7.44 23.12
CA GLN A 174 -8.93 -7.59 21.67
C GLN A 174 -7.65 -7.18 20.90
N TYR A 175 -7.02 -6.04 21.21
CA TYR A 175 -5.74 -5.67 20.60
C TYR A 175 -4.65 -6.73 20.85
N ARG A 176 -4.51 -7.25 22.07
CA ARG A 176 -3.54 -8.32 22.37
C ARG A 176 -3.82 -9.59 21.57
N HIS A 177 -5.10 -9.93 21.39
CA HIS A 177 -5.51 -11.08 20.58
C HIS A 177 -5.09 -10.88 19.12
N LEU A 178 -5.42 -9.74 18.52
CA LEU A 178 -5.04 -9.42 17.14
C LEU A 178 -3.52 -9.35 16.93
N LEU A 179 -2.75 -8.87 17.91
CA LEU A 179 -1.29 -8.91 17.86
C LEU A 179 -0.75 -10.34 17.80
N ARG A 180 -1.37 -11.28 18.55
CA ARG A 180 -0.99 -12.70 18.49
C ARG A 180 -1.37 -13.32 17.15
N VAL A 181 -2.53 -12.99 16.59
CA VAL A 181 -2.94 -13.42 15.27
C VAL A 181 -1.96 -12.92 14.23
N ALA A 182 -1.63 -11.62 14.20
CA ALA A 182 -0.67 -11.05 13.27
C ALA A 182 0.69 -11.74 13.34
N ALA A 183 1.17 -12.05 14.55
CA ALA A 183 2.44 -12.78 14.76
C ALA A 183 2.36 -14.23 14.25
N ALA A 184 1.24 -14.93 14.49
CA ALA A 184 1.02 -16.30 14.03
C ALA A 184 0.96 -16.40 12.51
N GLU A 185 0.26 -15.47 11.84
CA GLU A 185 0.18 -15.40 10.38
C GLU A 185 1.48 -14.89 9.73
N GLY A 186 2.38 -14.29 10.52
CA GLY A 186 3.63 -13.70 10.02
C GLY A 186 3.45 -12.34 9.37
N CYS A 187 2.37 -11.63 9.68
CA CYS A 187 2.18 -10.24 9.27
C CYS A 187 3.16 -9.34 10.02
N ASN A 188 4.07 -8.70 9.31
CA ASN A 188 5.21 -8.00 9.90
C ASN A 188 5.05 -6.48 9.99
N TYR A 189 4.10 -5.90 9.25
CA TYR A 189 3.88 -4.46 9.23
C TYR A 189 2.39 -4.12 9.11
N PHE A 190 1.80 -3.62 10.18
CA PHE A 190 0.38 -3.24 10.19
C PHE A 190 0.11 -2.13 11.19
N THR A 191 -1.02 -1.46 11.02
CA THR A 191 -1.58 -0.50 11.97
C THR A 191 -3.09 -0.63 12.05
N PHE A 192 -3.64 -0.35 13.23
CA PHE A 192 -5.09 -0.20 13.39
C PHE A 192 -5.48 1.22 12.94
N ASN A 193 -6.30 1.29 11.92
CA ASN A 193 -6.72 2.53 11.29
C ASN A 193 -8.18 2.82 11.64
N ILE A 194 -8.38 3.77 12.56
CA ILE A 194 -9.69 4.19 13.04
C ILE A 194 -9.86 5.66 12.67
N PRO A 195 -10.93 6.03 11.96
CA PRO A 195 -11.17 7.44 11.63
C PRO A 195 -11.42 8.28 12.88
N ASN A 196 -10.77 9.45 12.97
CA ASN A 196 -11.07 10.45 13.98
C ASN A 196 -11.92 11.56 13.35
N THR A 197 -12.92 12.04 14.05
CA THR A 197 -13.74 13.17 13.61
C THR A 197 -13.07 14.50 13.93
N VAL A 198 -13.05 15.42 12.98
CA VAL A 198 -12.52 16.78 13.14
C VAL A 198 -13.62 17.77 12.80
N CYS A 199 -13.98 18.63 13.73
CA CYS A 199 -14.93 19.71 13.50
C CYS A 199 -14.27 20.87 12.75
N ASN A 200 -14.82 21.26 11.60
CA ASN A 200 -14.33 22.39 10.83
C ASN A 200 -14.68 23.74 11.48
N LYS A 201 -15.74 23.79 12.29
CA LYS A 201 -16.21 25.01 12.97
C LYS A 201 -15.39 25.38 14.20
N CYS A 202 -15.13 24.41 15.12
CA CYS A 202 -14.45 24.70 16.39
C CYS A 202 -13.08 24.04 16.55
N GLY A 203 -12.65 23.22 15.59
CA GLY A 203 -11.35 22.54 15.62
C GLY A 203 -11.28 21.33 16.57
N HIS A 204 -12.40 20.97 17.24
CA HIS A 204 -12.43 19.82 18.14
C HIS A 204 -12.11 18.52 17.39
N ILE A 205 -11.28 17.65 17.97
CA ILE A 205 -10.94 16.33 17.44
C ILE A 205 -11.48 15.27 18.40
N ASP A 206 -12.33 14.39 17.90
CA ASP A 206 -12.84 13.23 18.63
C ASP A 206 -12.29 11.94 18.02
N LYS A 207 -11.95 10.97 18.88
CA LYS A 207 -11.40 9.67 18.45
C LYS A 207 -12.42 8.73 17.81
N ARG A 208 -13.70 9.06 17.91
CA ARG A 208 -14.81 8.28 17.35
C ARG A 208 -15.16 8.80 15.96
N TYR A 209 -15.78 7.96 15.16
CA TYR A 209 -16.41 8.35 13.90
C TYR A 209 -17.80 8.92 14.18
N LEU A 210 -17.95 10.24 14.15
CA LEU A 210 -19.18 10.95 14.49
C LEU A 210 -19.67 11.79 13.31
N LYS A 211 -20.99 11.96 13.18
CA LYS A 211 -21.61 12.81 12.16
C LYS A 211 -21.81 14.26 12.65
N GLU A 212 -21.62 14.50 13.95
CA GLU A 212 -21.82 15.78 14.61
C GLU A 212 -20.71 15.99 15.64
N CYS A 213 -20.25 17.22 15.77
CA CYS A 213 -19.24 17.60 16.75
C CYS A 213 -19.81 17.53 18.19
N PRO A 214 -19.21 16.75 19.09
CA PRO A 214 -19.72 16.66 20.47
C PRO A 214 -19.50 17.94 21.32
N ALA A 215 -18.65 18.86 20.84
CA ALA A 215 -18.34 20.10 21.56
C ALA A 215 -19.20 21.29 21.13
N CYS A 216 -19.56 21.42 19.86
CA CYS A 216 -20.32 22.60 19.38
C CYS A 216 -21.56 22.25 18.56
N HIS A 217 -21.90 20.96 18.45
CA HIS A 217 -23.07 20.44 17.75
C HIS A 217 -23.16 20.83 16.27
N SER A 218 -21.99 21.11 15.62
CA SER A 218 -21.94 21.36 14.20
C SER A 218 -21.86 20.02 13.43
N ASP A 219 -22.59 19.93 12.35
CA ASP A 219 -22.54 18.83 11.36
C ASP A 219 -21.42 19.01 10.32
N ASP A 220 -20.77 20.19 10.31
CA ASP A 220 -19.61 20.46 9.48
C ASP A 220 -18.36 19.78 10.07
N VAL A 221 -18.21 18.49 9.75
CA VAL A 221 -17.14 17.63 10.22
C VAL A 221 -16.38 16.98 9.05
N ASP A 222 -15.11 16.73 9.27
CA ASP A 222 -14.22 15.97 8.38
C ASP A 222 -13.61 14.81 9.17
N TYR A 223 -12.91 13.92 8.50
CA TYR A 223 -12.31 12.73 9.11
C TYR A 223 -10.80 12.68 8.90
N LEU A 224 -10.07 12.37 9.96
CA LEU A 224 -8.66 12.03 9.90
C LEU A 224 -8.52 10.50 9.82
N THR A 225 -7.98 10.00 8.73
CA THR A 225 -7.75 8.57 8.53
C THR A 225 -6.55 8.33 7.62
N ARG A 226 -6.05 7.09 7.62
CA ARG A 226 -5.07 6.64 6.63
C ARG A 226 -5.80 6.04 5.43
N VAL A 227 -5.97 6.79 4.37
CA VAL A 227 -6.37 6.23 3.06
C VAL A 227 -5.15 5.59 2.41
N ILE A 228 -4.01 6.27 2.55
CA ILE A 228 -2.68 5.80 2.14
C ILE A 228 -1.76 5.94 3.36
N GLY A 229 -0.54 5.51 3.33
CA GLY A 229 0.46 5.42 4.40
C GLY A 229 0.38 6.33 5.64
N TYR A 230 -0.17 7.54 5.58
CA TYR A 230 -0.20 8.50 6.69
C TYR A 230 -1.59 9.07 6.98
N MET A 231 -1.80 9.60 8.20
CA MET A 231 -3.04 10.26 8.60
C MET A 231 -3.16 11.64 7.96
N LYS A 232 -4.31 11.87 7.33
CA LYS A 232 -4.65 13.13 6.67
C LYS A 232 -6.16 13.32 6.71
N ARG A 233 -6.63 14.55 6.63
CA ARG A 233 -8.06 14.83 6.44
C ARG A 233 -8.52 14.27 5.11
N VAL A 234 -9.68 13.62 5.09
CA VAL A 234 -10.23 13.02 3.87
C VAL A 234 -10.42 14.08 2.78
N SER A 235 -10.90 15.27 3.15
CA SER A 235 -11.07 16.40 2.22
C SER A 235 -9.78 16.86 1.52
N ASN A 236 -8.62 16.57 2.10
CA ASN A 236 -7.31 16.94 1.53
C ASN A 236 -6.71 15.90 0.59
N PHE A 237 -7.36 14.76 0.38
CA PHE A 237 -6.95 13.78 -0.63
C PHE A 237 -7.47 14.18 -2.03
N SER A 238 -6.92 13.56 -3.08
CA SER A 238 -7.46 13.68 -4.44
C SER A 238 -8.89 13.12 -4.50
N ALA A 239 -9.69 13.58 -5.48
CA ALA A 239 -11.07 13.15 -5.63
C ALA A 239 -11.23 11.61 -5.70
N ALA A 240 -10.34 10.91 -6.45
CA ALA A 240 -10.34 9.45 -6.53
C ALA A 240 -10.05 8.79 -5.17
N ARG A 241 -9.18 9.38 -4.35
CA ARG A 241 -8.90 8.88 -3.00
C ARG A 241 -10.01 9.20 -1.99
N GLN A 242 -10.71 10.31 -2.16
CA GLN A 242 -11.92 10.60 -1.37
C GLN A 242 -13.02 9.58 -1.68
N GLN A 243 -13.20 9.20 -2.96
CA GLN A 243 -14.14 8.15 -3.36
C GLN A 243 -13.75 6.78 -2.78
N GLU A 244 -12.45 6.41 -2.81
CA GLU A 244 -11.96 5.20 -2.15
C GLU A 244 -12.27 5.24 -0.65
N ALA A 245 -11.98 6.36 0.04
CA ALA A 245 -12.26 6.53 1.46
C ALA A 245 -13.75 6.35 1.78
N ALA A 246 -14.64 6.87 0.92
CA ALA A 246 -16.09 6.77 1.09
C ALA A 246 -16.63 5.33 0.89
N ARG A 247 -15.95 4.51 0.09
CA ARG A 247 -16.34 3.11 -0.18
C ARG A 247 -15.65 2.11 0.73
N ARG A 248 -14.60 2.53 1.44
CA ARG A 248 -13.77 1.64 2.25
C ARG A 248 -14.58 1.03 3.39
N TYR A 249 -14.48 -0.29 3.51
CA TYR A 249 -15.11 -1.00 4.61
C TYR A 249 -14.28 -0.90 5.89
N TYR A 250 -14.94 -0.52 6.98
CA TYR A 250 -14.40 -0.50 8.34
C TYR A 250 -15.07 -1.59 9.16
N ALA A 251 -14.29 -2.55 9.65
CA ALA A 251 -14.81 -3.67 10.41
C ALA A 251 -15.25 -3.25 11.80
N LYS A 252 -16.39 -3.82 12.26
CA LYS A 252 -16.85 -3.68 13.64
C LYS A 252 -16.09 -4.63 14.56
N ALA A 253 -15.98 -4.24 15.83
CA ALA A 253 -15.53 -5.14 16.89
C ALA A 253 -16.71 -6.04 17.31
N GLU A 254 -16.84 -7.22 16.73
CA GLU A 254 -17.70 -8.27 17.25
C GLU A 254 -16.97 -9.15 18.27
#